data_147da25953c7c3f9dac028e7a35fc84c
#
_entry.id   147da25953c7c3f9dac028e7a35fc84c
#
_cell.length_a   1.000
_cell.length_b   1.000
_cell.length_c   1.000
_cell.angle_alpha   90.00
_cell.angle_beta   90.00
_cell.angle_gamma   90.00
#
_symmetry.space_group_name_H-M   'P 1'
#
loop_
_entity.id
_entity.type
_entity.pdbx_description
1 polymer ?
#
loop_
_entity_poly.entity_id
_entity_poly.type
_entity_poly.pdbx_seq_one_letter_code
_entity_poly.pdbx_strand_id
1 'polypeptide(L)'
;MRPQEIISKKRDGAELSHAEIDAFIDGVCDKSWADYQISALLMAMFVRGLKLSEQDALTHAMLHSGEVLDFSGIDKPKADKHSTGGVGDKTSLIIAPIVAACGVAVPMISGRGLGHTGGTLDKLEAIPGYNVRLSKEEFHRVINECGFAMAGQTAEIAPADKKIYALRDATATVPCIPLIVASIMSKKLAEGLNALILDVKTGSGAFMQEFEDSRTLAEALVKTGRNFGVKTEAVISDMSQPLGKYVGNALETYECIKILKGETESDAEATLELSLELSARVLVLAGISDDVAAARDLAAATLNGGEAFVRFQQNIELQGGDTSICDNPDLLLDGSLLEVAIKAGDTGVVSA
;
A
#
# COMPACT_ATOMS: atom_id res chain seq x y z
N MET A 1 -18.51 -23.58 16.17
CA MET A 1 -17.59 -23.44 17.35
C MET A 1 -18.03 -22.22 18.16
N ARG A 2 -17.88 -22.27 19.48
CA ARG A 2 -18.29 -21.14 20.32
C ARG A 2 -17.15 -20.12 20.41
N PRO A 3 -17.42 -18.82 20.28
CA PRO A 3 -16.38 -17.78 20.41
C PRO A 3 -15.56 -17.91 21.69
N GLN A 4 -16.21 -18.21 22.83
CA GLN A 4 -15.54 -18.32 24.13
C GLN A 4 -14.50 -19.43 24.19
N GLU A 5 -14.71 -20.54 23.47
CA GLU A 5 -13.78 -21.68 23.41
C GLU A 5 -12.49 -21.28 22.66
N ILE A 6 -12.66 -20.62 21.52
CA ILE A 6 -11.54 -20.12 20.69
C ILE A 6 -10.74 -19.05 21.45
N ILE A 7 -11.44 -18.08 22.07
CA ILE A 7 -10.81 -17.03 22.87
C ILE A 7 -10.02 -17.64 24.05
N SER A 8 -10.62 -18.57 24.81
CA SER A 8 -9.95 -19.21 25.93
C SER A 8 -8.72 -19.97 25.50
N LYS A 9 -8.83 -20.73 24.41
CA LYS A 9 -7.71 -21.51 23.82
C LYS A 9 -6.52 -20.61 23.49
N LYS A 10 -6.76 -19.48 22.81
CA LYS A 10 -5.69 -18.53 22.44
C LYS A 10 -5.15 -17.79 23.65
N ARG A 11 -6.03 -17.32 24.56
CA ARG A 11 -5.64 -16.68 25.83
C ARG A 11 -4.68 -17.53 26.63
N ASP A 12 -4.91 -18.85 26.67
CA ASP A 12 -4.12 -19.82 27.44
C ASP A 12 -2.84 -20.24 26.71
N GLY A 13 -2.58 -19.68 25.52
CA GLY A 13 -1.34 -19.84 24.75
C GLY A 13 -1.34 -21.01 23.78
N ALA A 14 -2.48 -21.69 23.57
CA ALA A 14 -2.58 -22.75 22.61
C ALA A 14 -2.72 -22.21 21.16
N GLU A 15 -2.26 -23.00 20.19
CA GLU A 15 -2.37 -22.70 18.76
C GLU A 15 -3.80 -22.92 18.27
N LEU A 16 -4.31 -21.97 17.47
CA LEU A 16 -5.59 -22.12 16.79
C LEU A 16 -5.43 -22.97 15.53
N SER A 17 -6.38 -23.84 15.30
CA SER A 17 -6.49 -24.58 14.04
C SER A 17 -7.05 -23.68 12.91
N HIS A 18 -6.85 -24.10 11.65
CA HIS A 18 -7.45 -23.42 10.49
C HIS A 18 -8.97 -23.29 10.66
N ALA A 19 -9.67 -24.35 11.05
CA ALA A 19 -11.11 -24.32 11.24
C ALA A 19 -11.58 -23.34 12.34
N GLU A 20 -10.78 -23.13 13.39
CA GLU A 20 -11.09 -22.12 14.41
C GLU A 20 -10.87 -20.69 13.91
N ILE A 21 -9.88 -20.48 13.05
CA ILE A 21 -9.60 -19.19 12.40
C ILE A 21 -10.67 -18.89 11.35
N ASP A 22 -11.07 -19.88 10.54
CA ASP A 22 -12.16 -19.75 9.59
C ASP A 22 -13.47 -19.37 10.31
N ALA A 23 -13.82 -20.09 11.40
CA ALA A 23 -15.00 -19.79 12.20
C ALA A 23 -14.97 -18.39 12.85
N PHE A 24 -13.78 -17.86 13.16
CA PHE A 24 -13.61 -16.49 13.62
C PHE A 24 -13.91 -15.49 12.49
N ILE A 25 -13.32 -15.67 11.32
CA ILE A 25 -13.51 -14.77 10.19
C ILE A 25 -14.94 -14.81 9.65
N ASP A 26 -15.54 -15.99 9.56
CA ASP A 26 -16.97 -16.15 9.22
C ASP A 26 -17.84 -15.36 10.20
N GLY A 27 -17.57 -15.50 11.51
CA GLY A 27 -18.30 -14.80 12.55
C GLY A 27 -18.13 -13.29 12.55
N VAL A 28 -16.99 -12.78 12.02
CA VAL A 28 -16.78 -11.34 11.78
C VAL A 28 -17.65 -10.88 10.60
N CYS A 29 -17.71 -11.66 9.51
CA CYS A 29 -18.41 -11.31 8.29
C CYS A 29 -19.93 -11.39 8.44
N ASP A 30 -20.45 -12.46 9.02
CA ASP A 30 -21.88 -12.70 9.24
C ASP A 30 -22.45 -11.99 10.47
N LYS A 31 -21.58 -11.34 11.27
CA LYS A 31 -21.90 -10.61 12.50
C LYS A 31 -22.42 -11.51 13.63
N SER A 32 -22.16 -12.81 13.58
CA SER A 32 -22.50 -13.74 14.66
C SER A 32 -21.58 -13.60 15.88
N TRP A 33 -20.38 -13.02 15.69
CA TRP A 33 -19.51 -12.63 16.78
C TRP A 33 -19.73 -11.16 17.16
N ALA A 34 -19.92 -10.89 18.45
CA ALA A 34 -20.02 -9.53 18.96
C ALA A 34 -18.63 -8.84 18.98
N ASP A 35 -18.60 -7.52 18.84
CA ASP A 35 -17.37 -6.73 18.77
C ASP A 35 -16.44 -6.95 19.98
N TYR A 36 -17.00 -7.14 21.19
CA TYR A 36 -16.20 -7.45 22.38
C TYR A 36 -15.57 -8.85 22.33
N GLN A 37 -16.19 -9.82 21.65
CA GLN A 37 -15.60 -11.16 21.45
C GLN A 37 -14.47 -11.10 20.42
N ILE A 38 -14.68 -10.39 19.32
CA ILE A 38 -13.66 -10.14 18.30
C ILE A 38 -12.45 -9.45 18.94
N SER A 39 -12.69 -8.35 19.69
CA SER A 39 -11.64 -7.60 20.39
C SER A 39 -10.90 -8.45 21.42
N ALA A 40 -11.59 -9.31 22.16
CA ALA A 40 -10.96 -10.22 23.12
C ALA A 40 -10.02 -11.23 22.43
N LEU A 41 -10.40 -11.79 21.27
CA LEU A 41 -9.55 -12.69 20.52
C LEU A 41 -8.36 -11.94 19.91
N LEU A 42 -8.56 -10.74 19.34
CA LEU A 42 -7.48 -9.89 18.81
C LEU A 42 -6.47 -9.52 19.88
N MET A 43 -6.92 -9.19 21.11
CA MET A 43 -6.03 -8.95 22.24
C MET A 43 -5.29 -10.21 22.67
N ALA A 44 -5.94 -11.37 22.68
CA ALA A 44 -5.26 -12.65 22.97
C ALA A 44 -4.18 -12.96 21.92
N MET A 45 -4.46 -12.71 20.63
CA MET A 45 -3.47 -12.83 19.54
C MET A 45 -2.31 -11.84 19.71
N PHE A 46 -2.61 -10.59 20.10
CA PHE A 46 -1.59 -9.56 20.35
C PHE A 46 -0.63 -9.97 21.46
N VAL A 47 -1.16 -10.43 22.62
CA VAL A 47 -0.37 -10.76 23.81
C VAL A 47 0.38 -12.10 23.66
N ARG A 48 -0.21 -13.07 22.99
CA ARG A 48 0.35 -14.42 22.83
C ARG A 48 1.14 -14.63 21.56
N GLY A 49 1.01 -13.70 20.60
CA GLY A 49 1.52 -13.86 19.23
C GLY A 49 0.72 -14.92 18.43
N LEU A 50 1.08 -15.06 17.19
CA LEU A 50 0.61 -16.10 16.28
C LEU A 50 1.81 -16.85 15.71
N LYS A 51 1.69 -18.16 15.56
CA LYS A 51 2.64 -18.94 14.77
C LYS A 51 2.42 -18.64 13.29
N LEU A 52 3.41 -18.97 12.47
CA LEU A 52 3.31 -18.78 11.02
C LEU A 52 2.09 -19.50 10.42
N SER A 53 1.80 -20.72 10.88
CA SER A 53 0.62 -21.50 10.49
C SER A 53 -0.69 -20.76 10.79
N GLU A 54 -0.80 -20.11 11.95
CA GLU A 54 -1.97 -19.30 12.31
C GLU A 54 -2.04 -18.00 11.48
N GLN A 55 -0.90 -17.36 11.24
CA GLN A 55 -0.82 -16.15 10.41
C GLN A 55 -1.24 -16.43 8.96
N ASP A 56 -0.74 -17.51 8.37
CA ASP A 56 -1.09 -17.92 7.01
C ASP A 56 -2.58 -18.34 6.93
N ALA A 57 -3.10 -19.06 7.92
CA ALA A 57 -4.51 -19.39 8.01
C ALA A 57 -5.40 -18.14 8.13
N LEU A 58 -4.99 -17.17 8.95
CA LEU A 58 -5.71 -15.90 9.10
C LEU A 58 -5.69 -15.08 7.80
N THR A 59 -4.53 -15.02 7.14
CA THR A 59 -4.40 -14.37 5.83
C THR A 59 -5.31 -15.03 4.80
N HIS A 60 -5.33 -16.37 4.76
CA HIS A 60 -6.18 -17.14 3.85
C HIS A 60 -7.67 -16.88 4.12
N ALA A 61 -8.10 -16.97 5.36
CA ALA A 61 -9.50 -16.75 5.73
C ALA A 61 -9.95 -15.30 5.41
N MET A 62 -9.10 -14.30 5.70
CA MET A 62 -9.37 -12.90 5.37
C MET A 62 -9.41 -12.65 3.86
N LEU A 63 -8.50 -13.25 3.09
CA LEU A 63 -8.48 -13.18 1.62
C LEU A 63 -9.79 -13.72 1.05
N HIS A 64 -10.19 -14.91 1.47
CA HIS A 64 -11.39 -15.60 0.98
C HIS A 64 -12.69 -15.19 1.67
N SER A 65 -12.63 -14.22 2.59
CA SER A 65 -13.84 -13.58 3.11
C SER A 65 -14.54 -12.72 2.06
N GLY A 66 -13.87 -12.40 0.97
CA GLY A 66 -14.37 -11.63 -0.16
C GLY A 66 -13.96 -12.20 -1.51
N GLU A 67 -14.00 -11.36 -2.53
CA GLU A 67 -13.60 -11.72 -3.89
C GLU A 67 -12.09 -11.56 -4.10
N VAL A 68 -11.53 -12.42 -4.94
CA VAL A 68 -10.21 -12.26 -5.55
C VAL A 68 -10.43 -11.77 -6.98
N LEU A 69 -9.74 -10.71 -7.38
CA LEU A 69 -9.87 -10.15 -8.72
C LEU A 69 -9.24 -11.08 -9.74
N ASP A 70 -9.95 -11.29 -10.84
CA ASP A 70 -9.48 -12.10 -11.96
C ASP A 70 -9.07 -11.21 -13.14
N PHE A 71 -7.78 -11.21 -13.43
CA PHE A 71 -7.17 -10.53 -14.57
C PHE A 71 -6.62 -11.52 -15.61
N SER A 72 -7.18 -12.74 -15.69
CA SER A 72 -6.76 -13.75 -16.67
C SER A 72 -6.89 -13.27 -18.13
N GLY A 73 -7.80 -12.34 -18.40
CA GLY A 73 -7.96 -11.71 -19.71
C GLY A 73 -6.91 -10.65 -20.07
N ILE A 74 -6.00 -10.29 -19.13
CA ILE A 74 -4.91 -9.34 -19.39
C ILE A 74 -3.62 -10.13 -19.64
N ASP A 75 -3.10 -10.06 -20.85
CA ASP A 75 -1.86 -10.75 -21.24
C ASP A 75 -0.61 -9.94 -20.87
N LYS A 76 -0.53 -9.54 -19.60
CA LYS A 76 0.62 -8.85 -19.00
C LYS A 76 0.84 -9.38 -17.59
N PRO A 77 2.07 -9.41 -17.08
CA PRO A 77 2.28 -9.71 -15.65
C PRO A 77 1.56 -8.66 -14.78
N LYS A 78 0.94 -9.13 -13.69
CA LYS A 78 0.25 -8.28 -12.71
C LYS A 78 1.19 -8.08 -11.54
N ALA A 79 1.53 -6.84 -11.25
CA ALA A 79 2.38 -6.53 -10.11
C ALA A 79 1.91 -5.27 -9.39
N ASP A 80 2.23 -5.20 -8.12
CA ASP A 80 1.94 -4.03 -7.31
C ASP A 80 3.06 -3.71 -6.32
N LYS A 81 3.00 -2.52 -5.76
CA LYS A 81 3.84 -2.04 -4.66
C LYS A 81 2.97 -1.69 -3.46
N HIS A 82 3.36 -2.16 -2.29
CA HIS A 82 2.73 -1.73 -1.04
C HIS A 82 3.76 -1.12 -0.09
N SER A 83 3.39 -0.03 0.58
CA SER A 83 4.19 0.58 1.63
C SER A 83 3.54 0.39 2.99
N THR A 84 4.35 0.24 4.04
CA THR A 84 3.85 0.27 5.42
C THR A 84 3.44 1.67 5.88
N GLY A 85 3.66 2.68 5.03
CA GLY A 85 3.25 4.07 5.26
C GLY A 85 4.29 4.90 5.99
N GLY A 86 4.28 6.19 5.72
CA GLY A 86 5.17 7.17 6.32
C GLY A 86 4.83 8.59 5.91
N VAL A 87 5.57 9.55 6.44
CA VAL A 87 5.35 10.98 6.15
C VAL A 87 5.89 11.31 4.76
N GLY A 88 5.05 11.82 3.89
CA GLY A 88 5.43 12.19 2.51
C GLY A 88 5.60 10.99 1.57
N ASP A 89 5.18 9.77 1.96
CA ASP A 89 5.27 8.60 1.09
C ASP A 89 4.25 8.68 -0.05
N LYS A 90 4.73 9.15 -1.18
CA LYS A 90 3.99 9.37 -2.42
C LYS A 90 4.45 8.47 -3.57
N THR A 91 5.39 7.56 -3.34
CA THR A 91 6.06 6.77 -4.38
C THR A 91 5.09 5.96 -5.26
N SER A 92 3.92 5.56 -4.74
CA SER A 92 2.91 4.81 -5.52
C SER A 92 2.42 5.58 -6.75
N LEU A 93 2.29 6.92 -6.67
CA LEU A 93 1.85 7.78 -7.78
C LEU A 93 2.91 7.85 -8.91
N ILE A 94 4.17 7.59 -8.57
CA ILE A 94 5.30 7.61 -9.50
C ILE A 94 5.56 6.21 -10.08
N ILE A 95 5.55 5.19 -9.20
CA ILE A 95 5.86 3.80 -9.57
C ILE A 95 4.82 3.21 -10.52
N ALA A 96 3.52 3.39 -10.23
CA ALA A 96 2.45 2.79 -11.01
C ALA A 96 2.51 3.17 -12.51
N PRO A 97 2.62 4.45 -12.89
CA PRO A 97 2.74 4.83 -14.30
C PRO A 97 4.07 4.38 -14.95
N ILE A 98 5.21 4.39 -14.22
CA ILE A 98 6.49 3.90 -14.75
C ILE A 98 6.38 2.41 -15.08
N VAL A 99 5.91 1.61 -14.14
CA VAL A 99 5.81 0.15 -14.27
C VAL A 99 4.77 -0.23 -15.34
N ALA A 100 3.65 0.51 -15.42
CA ALA A 100 2.65 0.32 -16.46
C ALA A 100 3.18 0.65 -17.86
N ALA A 101 3.98 1.70 -18.02
CA ALA A 101 4.63 2.06 -19.28
C ALA A 101 5.67 1.02 -19.71
N CYS A 102 6.32 0.34 -18.75
CA CYS A 102 7.21 -0.80 -19.02
C CYS A 102 6.48 -2.12 -19.33
N GLY A 103 5.15 -2.13 -19.44
CA GLY A 103 4.39 -3.30 -19.90
C GLY A 103 3.83 -4.21 -18.81
N VAL A 104 3.81 -3.79 -17.55
CA VAL A 104 3.19 -4.50 -16.44
C VAL A 104 1.79 -3.95 -16.17
N ALA A 105 0.83 -4.79 -15.80
CA ALA A 105 -0.48 -4.35 -15.32
C ALA A 105 -0.41 -4.13 -13.80
N VAL A 106 -0.87 -2.94 -13.33
CA VAL A 106 -0.79 -2.55 -11.92
C VAL A 106 -2.19 -2.33 -11.34
N PRO A 107 -2.81 -3.37 -10.76
CA PRO A 107 -4.15 -3.28 -10.14
C PRO A 107 -4.04 -2.81 -8.69
N MET A 108 -3.65 -1.56 -8.46
CA MET A 108 -3.30 -1.05 -7.15
C MET A 108 -4.53 -0.73 -6.30
N ILE A 109 -4.79 -1.53 -5.28
CA ILE A 109 -5.74 -1.23 -4.21
C ILE A 109 -4.99 -0.57 -3.06
N SER A 110 -5.34 0.66 -2.76
CA SER A 110 -4.66 1.50 -1.77
C SER A 110 -5.55 1.87 -0.61
N GLY A 111 -4.91 2.33 0.47
CA GLY A 111 -5.58 2.82 1.67
C GLY A 111 -5.63 4.33 1.78
N ARG A 112 -6.41 4.79 2.76
CA ARG A 112 -6.38 6.15 3.28
C ARG A 112 -5.25 6.32 4.30
N GLY A 113 -4.94 7.55 4.62
CA GLY A 113 -3.97 7.88 5.66
C GLY A 113 -4.38 7.38 7.03
N LEU A 114 -3.38 7.11 7.85
CA LEU A 114 -3.52 6.65 9.22
C LEU A 114 -2.69 7.53 10.15
N GLY A 115 -3.29 7.92 11.27
CA GLY A 115 -2.62 8.77 12.25
C GLY A 115 -2.18 10.09 11.63
N HIS A 116 -0.89 10.32 11.59
CA HIS A 116 -0.25 11.56 11.10
C HIS A 116 0.15 11.51 9.61
N THR A 117 -0.15 10.42 8.89
CA THR A 117 0.25 10.25 7.48
C THR A 117 -0.92 10.44 6.53
N GLY A 118 -0.66 10.91 5.30
CA GLY A 118 -1.62 10.90 4.21
C GLY A 118 -1.57 9.58 3.44
N GLY A 119 -2.73 9.04 3.06
CA GLY A 119 -2.83 7.83 2.23
C GLY A 119 -2.75 8.13 0.73
N THR A 120 -2.48 7.10 -0.05
CA THR A 120 -2.46 7.22 -1.52
C THR A 120 -3.80 7.73 -2.08
N LEU A 121 -4.92 7.25 -1.53
CA LEU A 121 -6.25 7.69 -1.99
C LEU A 121 -6.50 9.17 -1.68
N ASP A 122 -6.05 9.64 -0.51
CA ASP A 122 -6.23 11.03 -0.10
C ASP A 122 -5.44 11.99 -1.02
N LYS A 123 -4.28 11.55 -1.52
CA LYS A 123 -3.47 12.29 -2.49
C LYS A 123 -4.15 12.34 -3.86
N LEU A 124 -4.71 11.22 -4.32
CA LEU A 124 -5.44 11.15 -5.58
C LEU A 124 -6.73 11.97 -5.54
N GLU A 125 -7.43 11.98 -4.42
CA GLU A 125 -8.64 12.82 -4.24
C GLU A 125 -8.32 14.32 -4.19
N ALA A 126 -7.06 14.74 -4.05
CA ALA A 126 -6.65 16.12 -4.25
C ALA A 126 -6.73 16.58 -5.72
N ILE A 127 -6.75 15.62 -6.66
CA ILE A 127 -6.99 15.88 -8.08
C ILE A 127 -8.50 16.11 -8.26
N PRO A 128 -8.94 17.30 -8.74
CA PRO A 128 -10.36 17.57 -8.90
C PRO A 128 -11.06 16.51 -9.77
N GLY A 129 -12.14 15.93 -9.26
CA GLY A 129 -12.96 14.95 -9.97
C GLY A 129 -12.41 13.51 -9.98
N TYR A 130 -11.21 13.25 -9.50
CA TYR A 130 -10.61 11.91 -9.53
C TYR A 130 -11.42 10.91 -8.67
N ASN A 131 -11.87 9.82 -9.31
CA ASN A 131 -12.67 8.80 -8.67
C ASN A 131 -11.80 7.63 -8.17
N VAL A 132 -11.65 7.49 -6.85
CA VAL A 132 -10.98 6.36 -6.19
C VAL A 132 -11.93 5.21 -5.85
N ARG A 133 -13.24 5.33 -6.18
CA ARG A 133 -14.27 4.33 -5.87
C ARG A 133 -14.79 3.71 -7.16
N LEU A 134 -13.90 2.99 -7.84
CA LEU A 134 -14.25 2.34 -9.10
C LEU A 134 -15.09 1.07 -8.84
N SER A 135 -16.06 0.80 -9.72
CA SER A 135 -16.62 -0.54 -9.83
C SER A 135 -15.57 -1.51 -10.37
N LYS A 136 -15.83 -2.81 -10.26
CA LYS A 136 -14.95 -3.85 -10.78
C LYS A 136 -14.74 -3.72 -12.29
N GLU A 137 -15.82 -3.42 -13.02
CA GLU A 137 -15.80 -3.21 -14.47
C GLU A 137 -14.97 -1.98 -14.85
N GLU A 138 -15.15 -0.87 -14.13
CA GLU A 138 -14.36 0.34 -14.32
C GLU A 138 -12.89 0.10 -14.01
N PHE A 139 -12.59 -0.60 -12.92
CA PHE A 139 -11.22 -0.94 -12.53
C PHE A 139 -10.53 -1.78 -13.59
N HIS A 140 -11.19 -2.82 -14.11
CA HIS A 140 -10.70 -3.62 -15.23
C HIS A 140 -10.50 -2.80 -16.50
N ARG A 141 -11.46 -1.93 -16.84
CA ARG A 141 -11.37 -1.06 -18.03
C ARG A 141 -10.16 -0.14 -17.95
N VAL A 142 -9.96 0.54 -16.83
CA VAL A 142 -8.84 1.47 -16.64
C VAL A 142 -7.49 0.73 -16.77
N ILE A 143 -7.33 -0.45 -16.17
CA ILE A 143 -6.10 -1.26 -16.30
C ILE A 143 -5.87 -1.67 -17.75
N ASN A 144 -6.90 -2.09 -18.46
CA ASN A 144 -6.78 -2.48 -19.88
C ASN A 144 -6.34 -1.31 -20.76
N GLU A 145 -6.86 -0.11 -20.53
CA GLU A 145 -6.63 1.06 -21.37
C GLU A 145 -5.29 1.74 -21.08
N CYS A 146 -4.93 1.99 -19.81
CA CYS A 146 -3.69 2.70 -19.48
C CYS A 146 -2.62 1.85 -18.77
N GLY A 147 -2.93 0.61 -18.40
CA GLY A 147 -1.98 -0.31 -17.76
C GLY A 147 -2.01 -0.30 -16.24
N PHE A 148 -2.64 0.66 -15.59
CA PHE A 148 -2.79 0.69 -14.14
C PHE A 148 -4.10 1.35 -13.71
N ALA A 149 -4.59 1.00 -12.53
CA ALA A 149 -5.66 1.70 -11.85
C ALA A 149 -5.34 1.80 -10.36
N MET A 150 -5.75 2.90 -9.74
CA MET A 150 -5.54 3.15 -8.31
C MET A 150 -6.88 3.41 -7.66
N ALA A 151 -7.33 2.48 -6.81
CA ALA A 151 -8.65 2.56 -6.18
C ALA A 151 -8.60 2.15 -4.72
N GLY A 152 -9.65 2.51 -3.99
CA GLY A 152 -9.87 2.05 -2.64
C GLY A 152 -10.42 0.63 -2.60
N GLN A 153 -10.25 -0.02 -1.45
CA GLN A 153 -10.85 -1.31 -1.17
C GLN A 153 -12.39 -1.19 -1.27
N THR A 154 -13.00 -2.07 -2.05
CA THR A 154 -14.46 -2.22 -2.10
C THR A 154 -15.00 -3.06 -0.93
N ALA A 155 -16.32 -3.17 -0.81
CA ALA A 155 -16.93 -4.00 0.23
C ALA A 155 -16.73 -5.51 -0.02
N GLU A 156 -16.42 -5.87 -1.26
CA GLU A 156 -16.24 -7.25 -1.71
C GLU A 156 -14.80 -7.77 -1.55
N ILE A 157 -13.82 -6.87 -1.37
CA ILE A 157 -12.40 -7.25 -1.24
C ILE A 157 -12.03 -7.34 0.25
N ALA A 158 -11.67 -8.54 0.73
CA ALA A 158 -11.25 -8.79 2.10
C ALA A 158 -12.14 -8.06 3.17
N PRO A 159 -13.48 -8.21 3.15
CA PRO A 159 -14.39 -7.45 4.00
C PRO A 159 -14.14 -7.64 5.50
N ALA A 160 -13.62 -8.79 5.92
CA ALA A 160 -13.24 -9.04 7.30
C ALA A 160 -12.19 -8.06 7.80
N ASP A 161 -11.22 -7.67 6.95
CA ASP A 161 -10.14 -6.76 7.33
C ASP A 161 -10.67 -5.40 7.78
N LYS A 162 -11.65 -4.84 7.08
CA LYS A 162 -12.23 -3.53 7.43
C LYS A 162 -12.76 -3.51 8.86
N LYS A 163 -13.48 -4.55 9.26
CA LYS A 163 -14.04 -4.66 10.61
C LYS A 163 -12.97 -4.93 11.66
N ILE A 164 -12.08 -5.88 11.37
CA ILE A 164 -10.97 -6.25 12.26
C ILE A 164 -10.06 -5.04 12.49
N TYR A 165 -9.70 -4.32 11.44
CA TYR A 165 -8.81 -3.17 11.53
C TYR A 165 -9.42 -2.05 12.40
N ALA A 166 -10.70 -1.72 12.22
CA ALA A 166 -11.40 -0.72 13.02
C ALA A 166 -11.41 -1.09 14.52
N LEU A 167 -11.55 -2.38 14.85
CA LEU A 167 -11.48 -2.83 16.25
C LEU A 167 -10.05 -2.81 16.79
N ARG A 168 -9.05 -3.15 15.95
CA ARG A 168 -7.64 -3.07 16.35
C ARG A 168 -7.22 -1.64 16.68
N ASP A 169 -7.66 -0.68 15.87
CA ASP A 169 -7.39 0.74 16.14
C ASP A 169 -8.00 1.18 17.48
N ALA A 170 -9.27 0.85 17.69
CA ALA A 170 -9.99 1.19 18.92
C ALA A 170 -9.45 0.49 20.19
N THR A 171 -8.76 -0.64 20.05
CA THR A 171 -8.28 -1.46 21.17
C THR A 171 -6.76 -1.45 21.34
N ALA A 172 -6.04 -0.57 20.61
CA ALA A 172 -4.58 -0.45 20.64
C ALA A 172 -3.84 -1.78 20.31
N THR A 173 -4.40 -2.61 19.42
CA THR A 173 -3.80 -3.87 18.97
C THR A 173 -3.24 -3.80 17.55
N VAL A 174 -3.07 -2.59 16.99
CA VAL A 174 -2.48 -2.39 15.67
C VAL A 174 -1.03 -2.90 15.59
N PRO A 175 -0.11 -2.62 16.55
CA PRO A 175 1.30 -3.00 16.43
C PRO A 175 1.53 -4.50 16.77
N CYS A 176 0.87 -5.38 16.01
CA CYS A 176 1.03 -6.84 16.09
C CYS A 176 1.43 -7.36 14.70
N ILE A 177 2.69 -7.75 14.52
CA ILE A 177 3.24 -8.13 13.22
C ILE A 177 2.37 -9.17 12.49
N PRO A 178 1.95 -10.30 13.09
CA PRO A 178 1.11 -11.27 12.38
C PRO A 178 -0.24 -10.70 11.90
N LEU A 179 -0.85 -9.81 12.70
CA LEU A 179 -2.11 -9.15 12.33
C LEU A 179 -1.89 -8.06 11.24
N ILE A 180 -0.72 -7.40 11.25
CA ILE A 180 -0.33 -6.46 10.18
C ILE A 180 -0.15 -7.24 8.88
N VAL A 181 0.57 -8.36 8.91
CA VAL A 181 0.80 -9.22 7.75
C VAL A 181 -0.52 -9.70 7.17
N ALA A 182 -1.42 -10.27 7.97
CA ALA A 182 -2.71 -10.76 7.51
C ALA A 182 -3.56 -9.63 6.88
N SER A 183 -3.56 -8.45 7.48
CA SER A 183 -4.28 -7.27 6.97
C SER A 183 -3.73 -6.79 5.62
N ILE A 184 -2.42 -6.66 5.48
CA ILE A 184 -1.79 -6.22 4.23
C ILE A 184 -1.96 -7.29 3.15
N MET A 185 -1.57 -8.52 3.45
CA MET A 185 -1.47 -9.58 2.46
C MET A 185 -2.83 -10.06 1.96
N SER A 186 -3.87 -10.10 2.80
CA SER A 186 -5.22 -10.45 2.33
C SER A 186 -5.72 -9.51 1.23
N LYS A 187 -5.42 -8.21 1.30
CA LYS A 187 -5.76 -7.24 0.26
C LYS A 187 -4.89 -7.38 -0.98
N LYS A 188 -3.57 -7.50 -0.79
CA LYS A 188 -2.62 -7.60 -1.91
C LYS A 188 -2.77 -8.90 -2.70
N LEU A 189 -3.06 -9.99 -2.03
CA LEU A 189 -3.35 -11.26 -2.69
C LEU A 189 -4.70 -11.22 -3.42
N ALA A 190 -5.68 -10.48 -2.92
CA ALA A 190 -6.98 -10.29 -3.57
C ALA A 190 -6.88 -9.51 -4.90
N GLU A 191 -5.78 -8.82 -5.17
CA GLU A 191 -5.50 -8.15 -6.44
C GLU A 191 -5.10 -9.11 -7.58
N GLY A 192 -4.97 -10.41 -7.35
CA GLY A 192 -4.63 -11.40 -8.37
C GLY A 192 -3.20 -11.25 -8.94
N LEU A 193 -2.25 -10.88 -8.11
CA LEU A 193 -0.88 -10.54 -8.49
C LEU A 193 -0.01 -11.73 -8.84
N ASN A 194 0.94 -11.52 -9.76
CA ASN A 194 2.08 -12.40 -10.01
C ASN A 194 3.31 -11.98 -9.19
N ALA A 195 3.45 -10.67 -8.93
CA ALA A 195 4.59 -10.10 -8.22
C ALA A 195 4.18 -8.96 -7.29
N LEU A 196 4.90 -8.82 -6.17
CA LEU A 196 4.65 -7.78 -5.17
C LEU A 196 5.98 -7.27 -4.61
N ILE A 197 6.17 -5.95 -4.63
CA ILE A 197 7.25 -5.30 -3.89
C ILE A 197 6.69 -4.62 -2.65
N LEU A 198 7.34 -4.81 -1.53
CA LEU A 198 6.98 -4.24 -0.24
C LEU A 198 8.01 -3.18 0.16
N ASP A 199 7.55 -1.98 0.43
CA ASP A 199 8.37 -0.88 0.96
C ASP A 199 8.09 -0.78 2.46
N VAL A 200 8.97 -1.38 3.26
CA VAL A 200 8.85 -1.43 4.72
C VAL A 200 9.62 -0.26 5.32
N LYS A 201 8.89 0.69 5.88
CA LYS A 201 9.47 1.89 6.48
C LYS A 201 10.05 1.61 7.85
N THR A 202 11.22 2.20 8.15
CA THR A 202 11.88 2.20 9.46
C THR A 202 12.28 3.61 9.87
N GLY A 203 12.43 3.87 11.17
CA GLY A 203 12.81 5.19 11.69
C GLY A 203 11.67 5.93 12.39
N SER A 204 11.94 7.14 12.89
CA SER A 204 11.04 7.88 13.78
C SER A 204 9.67 8.24 13.18
N GLY A 205 9.57 8.36 11.86
CA GLY A 205 8.32 8.61 11.13
C GLY A 205 7.58 7.36 10.66
N ALA A 206 8.08 6.16 10.97
CA ALA A 206 7.49 4.89 10.60
C ALA A 206 6.68 4.26 11.75
N PHE A 207 5.79 3.33 11.42
CA PHE A 207 5.10 2.51 12.43
C PHE A 207 6.05 1.56 13.15
N MET A 208 7.03 0.99 12.43
CA MET A 208 8.13 0.21 12.99
C MET A 208 9.35 1.12 13.06
N GLN A 209 9.63 1.65 14.27
CA GLN A 209 10.71 2.61 14.44
C GLN A 209 12.09 1.94 14.43
N GLU A 210 12.18 0.74 15.01
CA GLU A 210 13.41 -0.03 15.09
C GLU A 210 13.64 -0.86 13.82
N PHE A 211 14.86 -0.87 13.32
CA PHE A 211 15.25 -1.62 12.12
C PHE A 211 14.94 -3.12 12.24
N GLU A 212 15.19 -3.73 13.39
CA GLU A 212 14.96 -5.17 13.60
C GLU A 212 13.47 -5.53 13.55
N ASP A 213 12.58 -4.65 14.02
CA ASP A 213 11.14 -4.84 13.93
C ASP A 213 10.68 -4.71 12.48
N SER A 214 11.22 -3.73 11.74
CA SER A 214 10.97 -3.55 10.31
C SER A 214 11.44 -4.75 9.50
N ARG A 215 12.62 -5.30 9.83
CA ARG A 215 13.16 -6.51 9.22
C ARG A 215 12.26 -7.71 9.49
N THR A 216 11.85 -7.90 10.73
CA THR A 216 10.94 -8.99 11.12
C THR A 216 9.61 -8.92 10.36
N LEU A 217 9.05 -7.72 10.22
CA LEU A 217 7.84 -7.49 9.43
C LEU A 217 8.07 -7.78 7.94
N ALA A 218 9.18 -7.32 7.37
CA ALA A 218 9.54 -7.54 5.97
C ALA A 218 9.69 -9.05 5.66
N GLU A 219 10.40 -9.78 6.50
CA GLU A 219 10.59 -11.23 6.36
C GLU A 219 9.25 -11.98 6.44
N ALA A 220 8.37 -11.60 7.38
CA ALA A 220 7.04 -12.20 7.53
C ALA A 220 6.15 -11.94 6.31
N LEU A 221 6.12 -10.70 5.80
CA LEU A 221 5.37 -10.32 4.61
C LEU A 221 5.85 -11.08 3.36
N VAL A 222 7.18 -11.11 3.12
CA VAL A 222 7.79 -11.83 1.99
C VAL A 222 7.47 -13.33 2.05
N LYS A 223 7.60 -13.93 3.24
CA LYS A 223 7.31 -15.35 3.44
C LYS A 223 5.85 -15.68 3.15
N THR A 224 4.92 -14.85 3.66
CA THR A 224 3.49 -15.02 3.38
C THR A 224 3.19 -14.88 1.88
N GLY A 225 3.70 -13.82 1.21
CA GLY A 225 3.48 -13.66 -0.23
C GLY A 225 3.94 -14.88 -1.05
N ARG A 226 5.13 -15.40 -0.74
CA ARG A 226 5.68 -16.61 -1.39
C ARG A 226 4.88 -17.86 -1.09
N ASN A 227 4.37 -18.03 0.14
CA ASN A 227 3.52 -19.17 0.52
C ASN A 227 2.21 -19.18 -0.28
N PHE A 228 1.71 -17.99 -0.69
CA PHE A 228 0.53 -17.85 -1.54
C PHE A 228 0.86 -17.79 -3.05
N GLY A 229 2.09 -18.12 -3.46
CA GLY A 229 2.49 -18.23 -4.86
C GLY A 229 2.79 -16.91 -5.56
N VAL A 230 2.86 -15.77 -4.84
CA VAL A 230 3.22 -14.46 -5.38
C VAL A 230 4.72 -14.23 -5.20
N LYS A 231 5.44 -13.89 -6.28
CA LYS A 231 6.84 -13.49 -6.20
C LYS A 231 6.93 -12.21 -5.39
N THR A 232 7.50 -12.29 -4.19
CA THR A 232 7.49 -11.17 -3.24
C THR A 232 8.90 -10.85 -2.76
N GLU A 233 9.24 -9.57 -2.77
CA GLU A 233 10.43 -8.99 -2.16
C GLU A 233 10.06 -7.80 -1.28
N ALA A 234 10.97 -7.41 -0.38
CA ALA A 234 10.83 -6.22 0.44
C ALA A 234 12.10 -5.37 0.40
N VAL A 235 11.92 -4.08 0.40
CA VAL A 235 12.95 -3.07 0.62
C VAL A 235 12.65 -2.41 1.96
N ILE A 236 13.66 -2.27 2.82
CA ILE A 236 13.54 -1.47 4.04
C ILE A 236 14.06 -0.08 3.72
N SER A 237 13.22 0.93 3.87
CA SER A 237 13.56 2.32 3.54
C SER A 237 13.45 3.21 4.78
N ASP A 238 14.35 4.22 4.85
CA ASP A 238 14.41 5.14 5.97
C ASP A 238 13.23 6.13 5.96
N MET A 239 12.60 6.31 7.12
CA MET A 239 11.55 7.27 7.39
C MET A 239 11.89 8.12 8.63
N SER A 240 13.16 8.29 8.93
CA SER A 240 13.62 9.25 9.96
C SER A 240 13.47 10.70 9.52
N GLN A 241 13.21 10.90 8.22
CA GLN A 241 12.90 12.19 7.60
C GLN A 241 11.65 12.03 6.72
N PRO A 242 10.82 13.06 6.52
CA PRO A 242 9.78 13.05 5.50
C PRO A 242 10.39 12.75 4.12
N LEU A 243 9.68 11.95 3.31
CA LEU A 243 10.12 11.65 1.96
C LEU A 243 9.79 12.80 1.02
N GLY A 244 10.82 13.34 0.36
CA GLY A 244 10.69 14.48 -0.54
C GLY A 244 10.54 15.82 0.17
N LYS A 245 10.28 16.85 -0.62
CA LYS A 245 10.18 18.25 -0.19
C LYS A 245 8.80 18.59 0.37
N TYR A 246 7.77 18.07 -0.25
CA TYR A 246 6.39 18.44 0.01
C TYR A 246 5.66 17.38 0.84
N VAL A 247 4.93 17.83 1.86
CA VAL A 247 4.12 16.98 2.74
C VAL A 247 2.71 17.56 2.83
N GLY A 248 1.72 16.73 2.51
CA GLY A 248 0.31 17.10 2.42
C GLY A 248 -0.29 16.63 1.09
N ASN A 249 -1.55 16.22 1.07
CA ASN A 249 -2.14 15.47 -0.05
C ASN A 249 -1.95 16.14 -1.41
N ALA A 250 -2.37 17.40 -1.56
CA ALA A 250 -2.22 18.17 -2.80
C ALA A 250 -0.75 18.47 -3.13
N LEU A 251 0.05 18.82 -2.11
CA LEU A 251 1.48 19.12 -2.25
C LEU A 251 2.27 17.89 -2.69
N GLU A 252 1.93 16.72 -2.15
CA GLU A 252 2.58 15.46 -2.54
C GLU A 252 2.20 15.04 -3.97
N THR A 253 0.94 15.27 -4.39
CA THR A 253 0.52 15.05 -5.78
C THR A 253 1.22 16.03 -6.73
N TYR A 254 1.37 17.28 -6.32
CA TYR A 254 2.15 18.29 -7.04
C TYR A 254 3.59 17.81 -7.28
N GLU A 255 4.28 17.35 -6.24
CA GLU A 255 5.66 16.83 -6.34
C GLU A 255 5.74 15.61 -7.28
N CYS A 256 4.77 14.69 -7.21
CA CYS A 256 4.72 13.55 -8.13
C CYS A 256 4.60 13.98 -9.59
N ILE A 257 3.75 14.97 -9.89
CA ILE A 257 3.60 15.48 -11.26
C ILE A 257 4.92 16.11 -11.74
N LYS A 258 5.59 16.90 -10.89
CA LYS A 258 6.90 17.50 -11.22
C LYS A 258 7.95 16.41 -11.53
N ILE A 259 8.03 15.36 -10.70
CA ILE A 259 8.94 14.24 -10.93
C ILE A 259 8.61 13.52 -12.25
N LEU A 260 7.33 13.23 -12.51
CA LEU A 260 6.90 12.55 -13.74
C LEU A 260 7.13 13.37 -15.01
N LYS A 261 7.19 14.71 -14.90
CA LYS A 261 7.56 15.64 -15.99
C LYS A 261 9.08 15.78 -16.17
N GLY A 262 9.90 15.15 -15.32
CA GLY A 262 11.35 15.33 -15.31
C GLY A 262 11.82 16.65 -14.69
N GLU A 263 10.95 17.32 -13.94
CA GLU A 263 11.21 18.60 -13.25
C GLU A 263 11.52 18.36 -11.76
N THR A 264 12.40 17.37 -11.48
CA THR A 264 12.75 16.99 -10.10
C THR A 264 13.60 18.06 -9.44
N GLU A 265 13.14 18.59 -8.31
CA GLU A 265 13.93 19.47 -7.46
C GLU A 265 14.92 18.65 -6.61
N SER A 266 16.05 19.27 -6.22
CA SER A 266 17.11 18.59 -5.44
C SER A 266 16.58 17.92 -4.14
N ASP A 267 15.61 18.56 -3.49
CA ASP A 267 15.03 18.07 -2.24
C ASP A 267 14.02 16.91 -2.46
N ALA A 268 13.62 16.66 -3.72
CA ALA A 268 12.77 15.55 -4.14
C ALA A 268 13.55 14.34 -4.67
N GLU A 269 14.87 14.41 -4.75
CA GLU A 269 15.73 13.38 -5.33
C GLU A 269 15.58 12.04 -4.59
N ALA A 270 15.45 12.05 -3.27
CA ALA A 270 15.21 10.83 -2.49
C ALA A 270 13.90 10.12 -2.87
N THR A 271 12.86 10.88 -3.21
CA THR A 271 11.58 10.34 -3.69
C THR A 271 11.75 9.67 -5.06
N LEU A 272 12.48 10.33 -5.97
CA LEU A 272 12.79 9.78 -7.30
C LEU A 272 13.63 8.50 -7.19
N GLU A 273 14.72 8.54 -6.43
CA GLU A 273 15.62 7.40 -6.24
C GLU A 273 14.89 6.16 -5.68
N LEU A 274 14.10 6.34 -4.62
CA LEU A 274 13.31 5.26 -4.05
C LEU A 274 12.27 4.73 -5.04
N SER A 275 11.63 5.61 -5.81
CA SER A 275 10.63 5.22 -6.82
C SER A 275 11.27 4.40 -7.95
N LEU A 276 12.45 4.77 -8.42
CA LEU A 276 13.20 4.03 -9.43
C LEU A 276 13.69 2.68 -8.91
N GLU A 277 14.20 2.61 -7.69
CA GLU A 277 14.62 1.35 -7.06
C GLU A 277 13.46 0.36 -6.92
N LEU A 278 12.32 0.83 -6.40
CA LEU A 278 11.12 0.00 -6.25
C LEU A 278 10.55 -0.42 -7.62
N SER A 279 10.53 0.49 -8.60
CA SER A 279 10.11 0.17 -9.97
C SER A 279 10.99 -0.91 -10.60
N ALA A 280 12.31 -0.79 -10.46
CA ALA A 280 13.26 -1.77 -10.98
C ALA A 280 13.00 -3.17 -10.41
N ARG A 281 12.78 -3.27 -9.11
CA ARG A 281 12.47 -4.57 -8.47
C ARG A 281 11.14 -5.13 -8.91
N VAL A 282 10.10 -4.30 -9.08
CA VAL A 282 8.83 -4.74 -9.68
C VAL A 282 9.06 -5.33 -11.06
N LEU A 283 9.85 -4.66 -11.91
CA LEU A 283 10.12 -5.11 -13.28
C LEU A 283 10.88 -6.44 -13.32
N VAL A 284 11.83 -6.65 -12.40
CA VAL A 284 12.53 -7.95 -12.28
C VAL A 284 11.57 -9.03 -11.79
N LEU A 285 10.80 -8.79 -10.74
CA LEU A 285 9.84 -9.75 -10.21
C LEU A 285 8.77 -10.13 -11.24
N ALA A 286 8.35 -9.16 -12.05
CA ALA A 286 7.39 -9.34 -13.14
C ALA A 286 8.00 -10.06 -14.37
N GLY A 287 9.32 -10.23 -14.43
CA GLY A 287 10.01 -10.89 -15.54
C GLY A 287 10.19 -10.00 -16.78
N ILE A 288 10.16 -8.68 -16.63
CA ILE A 288 10.44 -7.71 -17.70
C ILE A 288 11.95 -7.54 -17.91
N SER A 289 12.72 -7.69 -16.85
CA SER A 289 14.19 -7.63 -16.87
C SER A 289 14.77 -8.75 -16.02
N ASP A 290 16.01 -9.16 -16.35
CA ASP A 290 16.71 -10.23 -15.64
C ASP A 290 17.51 -9.71 -14.42
N ASP A 291 17.83 -8.42 -14.41
CA ASP A 291 18.59 -7.81 -13.30
C ASP A 291 18.08 -6.40 -12.94
N VAL A 292 18.38 -5.99 -11.71
CA VAL A 292 17.90 -4.73 -11.14
C VAL A 292 18.52 -3.50 -11.81
N ALA A 293 19.77 -3.56 -12.26
CA ALA A 293 20.43 -2.42 -12.87
C ALA A 293 19.80 -2.10 -14.24
N ALA A 294 19.66 -3.12 -15.10
CA ALA A 294 18.98 -2.96 -16.39
C ALA A 294 17.51 -2.54 -16.22
N ALA A 295 16.82 -3.09 -15.21
CA ALA A 295 15.45 -2.69 -14.90
C ALA A 295 15.36 -1.22 -14.45
N ARG A 296 16.34 -0.75 -13.66
CA ARG A 296 16.43 0.64 -13.23
C ARG A 296 16.68 1.59 -14.40
N ASP A 297 17.60 1.21 -15.30
CA ASP A 297 17.86 1.99 -16.53
C ASP A 297 16.60 2.08 -17.41
N LEU A 298 15.85 0.98 -17.54
CA LEU A 298 14.58 0.96 -18.24
C LEU A 298 13.54 1.88 -17.59
N ALA A 299 13.38 1.80 -16.27
CA ALA A 299 12.46 2.67 -15.52
C ALA A 299 12.83 4.15 -15.67
N ALA A 300 14.13 4.47 -15.56
CA ALA A 300 14.64 5.83 -15.72
C ALA A 300 14.45 6.34 -17.17
N ALA A 301 14.71 5.50 -18.18
CA ALA A 301 14.47 5.85 -19.56
C ALA A 301 12.99 6.13 -19.86
N THR A 302 12.09 5.31 -19.34
CA THR A 302 10.63 5.46 -19.45
C THR A 302 10.12 6.74 -18.78
N LEU A 303 10.69 7.09 -17.62
CA LEU A 303 10.39 8.35 -16.95
C LEU A 303 10.90 9.55 -17.76
N ASN A 304 12.18 9.53 -18.15
CA ASN A 304 12.82 10.63 -18.89
C ASN A 304 12.26 10.81 -20.31
N GLY A 305 11.77 9.72 -20.92
CA GLY A 305 11.09 9.73 -22.24
C GLY A 305 9.68 10.30 -22.18
N GLY A 306 9.11 10.45 -21.00
CA GLY A 306 7.75 10.98 -20.77
C GLY A 306 6.62 9.95 -20.88
N GLU A 307 6.92 8.68 -21.17
CA GLU A 307 5.91 7.64 -21.31
C GLU A 307 5.16 7.41 -19.99
N ALA A 308 5.87 7.48 -18.86
CA ALA A 308 5.26 7.37 -17.53
C ALA A 308 4.27 8.53 -17.28
N PHE A 309 4.65 9.75 -17.64
CA PHE A 309 3.77 10.91 -17.50
C PHE A 309 2.51 10.79 -18.36
N VAL A 310 2.63 10.34 -19.60
CA VAL A 310 1.48 10.08 -20.49
C VAL A 310 0.54 9.04 -19.85
N ARG A 311 1.07 7.97 -19.26
CA ARG A 311 0.24 6.97 -18.55
C ARG A 311 -0.47 7.57 -17.35
N PHE A 312 0.20 8.42 -16.58
CA PHE A 312 -0.41 9.10 -15.44
C PHE A 312 -1.55 10.03 -15.89
N GLN A 313 -1.36 10.80 -16.94
CA GLN A 313 -2.38 11.66 -17.52
C GLN A 313 -3.60 10.86 -18.02
N GLN A 314 -3.36 9.76 -18.74
CA GLN A 314 -4.43 8.85 -19.16
C GLN A 314 -5.22 8.27 -17.99
N ASN A 315 -4.53 7.90 -16.91
CA ASN A 315 -5.19 7.38 -15.71
C ASN A 315 -6.09 8.44 -15.05
N ILE A 316 -5.60 9.69 -14.94
CA ILE A 316 -6.40 10.81 -14.41
C ILE A 316 -7.69 10.96 -15.23
N GLU A 317 -7.59 11.01 -16.55
CA GLU A 317 -8.74 11.12 -17.44
C GLU A 317 -9.72 9.95 -17.28
N LEU A 318 -9.22 8.71 -17.31
CA LEU A 318 -10.02 7.49 -17.21
C LEU A 318 -10.72 7.33 -15.85
N GLN A 319 -10.15 7.91 -14.80
CA GLN A 319 -10.74 7.93 -13.45
C GLN A 319 -11.50 9.25 -13.16
N GLY A 320 -11.77 10.07 -14.19
CA GLY A 320 -12.66 11.24 -14.12
C GLY A 320 -12.01 12.51 -13.55
N GLY A 321 -10.69 12.50 -13.36
CA GLY A 321 -9.94 13.63 -12.84
C GLY A 321 -9.68 14.72 -13.89
N ASP A 322 -9.46 15.93 -13.42
CA ASP A 322 -9.10 17.08 -14.25
C ASP A 322 -7.64 17.00 -14.70
N THR A 323 -7.41 16.74 -15.97
CA THR A 323 -6.07 16.62 -16.57
C THR A 323 -5.34 17.97 -16.71
N SER A 324 -6.02 19.11 -16.53
CA SER A 324 -5.37 20.43 -16.59
C SER A 324 -4.27 20.60 -15.55
N ILE A 325 -4.33 19.86 -14.43
CA ILE A 325 -3.25 19.81 -13.43
C ILE A 325 -1.95 19.22 -13.96
N CYS A 326 -2.00 18.43 -15.03
CA CYS A 326 -0.81 17.89 -15.67
C CYS A 326 -0.04 18.98 -16.43
N ASP A 327 -0.77 19.92 -17.04
CA ASP A 327 -0.17 21.07 -17.72
C ASP A 327 0.27 22.15 -16.72
N ASN A 328 -0.57 22.42 -15.73
CA ASN A 328 -0.33 23.41 -14.68
C ASN A 328 -0.57 22.79 -13.27
N PRO A 329 0.45 22.17 -12.66
CA PRO A 329 0.32 21.57 -11.33
C PRO A 329 -0.04 22.57 -10.21
N ASP A 330 0.22 23.87 -10.40
CA ASP A 330 -0.12 24.92 -9.43
C ASP A 330 -1.64 25.00 -9.16
N LEU A 331 -2.47 24.46 -10.06
CA LEU A 331 -3.92 24.33 -9.83
C LEU A 331 -4.29 23.43 -8.64
N LEU A 332 -3.36 22.57 -8.18
CA LEU A 332 -3.52 21.79 -6.95
C LEU A 332 -3.29 22.64 -5.68
N LEU A 333 -2.68 23.81 -5.82
CA LEU A 333 -2.33 24.67 -4.70
C LEU A 333 -3.45 25.70 -4.53
N ASP A 334 -4.14 25.65 -3.41
CA ASP A 334 -5.20 26.63 -3.09
C ASP A 334 -4.56 27.97 -2.73
N GLY A 335 -4.55 28.89 -3.68
CA GLY A 335 -4.01 30.26 -3.51
C GLY A 335 -4.74 31.12 -2.45
N SER A 336 -5.85 30.62 -1.88
CA SER A 336 -6.55 31.26 -0.76
C SER A 336 -5.94 30.90 0.61
N LEU A 337 -5.06 29.88 0.66
CA LEU A 337 -4.40 29.47 1.90
C LEU A 337 -3.31 30.46 2.31
N LEU A 338 -3.23 30.69 3.61
CA LEU A 338 -2.19 31.53 4.19
C LEU A 338 -0.85 30.79 4.22
N GLU A 339 0.16 31.34 3.58
CA GLU A 339 1.53 30.85 3.70
C GLU A 339 2.21 31.51 4.90
N VAL A 340 2.69 30.69 5.84
CA VAL A 340 3.41 31.16 7.04
C VAL A 340 4.79 30.54 7.07
N ALA A 341 5.82 31.37 6.95
CA ALA A 341 7.20 30.92 7.07
C ALA A 341 7.58 30.72 8.55
N ILE A 342 7.92 29.49 8.92
CA ILE A 342 8.50 29.14 10.22
C ILE A 342 10.01 29.05 10.05
N LYS A 343 10.73 30.02 10.63
CA LYS A 343 12.20 30.08 10.53
C LYS A 343 12.84 29.41 11.74
N ALA A 344 13.94 28.68 11.50
CA ALA A 344 14.79 28.22 12.57
C ALA A 344 15.41 29.43 13.30
N GLY A 345 15.47 29.39 14.62
CA GLY A 345 16.13 30.45 15.44
C GLY A 345 17.64 30.45 15.28
N ASP A 346 18.23 29.28 15.08
CA ASP A 346 19.67 29.05 14.93
C ASP A 346 19.95 28.07 13.78
N THR A 347 21.19 28.05 13.32
CA THR A 347 21.67 27.06 12.36
C THR A 347 21.83 25.69 13.06
N GLY A 348 21.20 24.66 12.51
CA GLY A 348 21.22 23.33 13.11
C GLY A 348 20.46 22.31 12.28
N VAL A 349 20.24 21.15 12.86
CA VAL A 349 19.35 20.10 12.35
C VAL A 349 18.15 19.97 13.29
N VAL A 350 16.99 19.64 12.72
CA VAL A 350 15.82 19.32 13.52
C VAL A 350 16.06 17.96 14.16
N SER A 351 16.07 17.91 15.48
CA SER A 351 16.05 16.66 16.25
C SER A 351 14.66 16.46 16.83
N ALA A 352 14.18 15.22 16.87
CA ALA A 352 12.87 14.88 17.41
C ALA A 352 12.79 15.19 18.91
#